data_18b657e06877beb2604cc0e760739fe3
#
_entry.id   18b657e06877beb2604cc0e760739fe3
#
_cell.length_a   1.000
_cell.length_b   1.000
_cell.length_c   1.000
_cell.angle_alpha   90.00
_cell.angle_beta   90.00
_cell.angle_gamma   90.00
#
_symmetry.space_group_name_H-M   'P 1'
#
loop_
_entity.id
_entity.type
_entity.pdbx_description
1 polymer ?
#
loop_
_entity_poly.entity_id
_entity_poly.type
_entity_poly.pdbx_seq_one_letter_code
_entity_poly.pdbx_strand_id
1 'polypeptide(L)'
;MMETPMRTRIRLLAPFLAALAIVLGGASSALAAATTNSASLDAKWCFQDVSTQYCFDVTGTVRYLDTKPGSTVNIHEIVRTTVYESGQYVGESMDVTSDRFVFGADGTVVIQSVVHTRSRIGDEACTYHMVLRLADYEAVVYQVISTCGG
;
A
#
# COMPACT_ATOMS: atom_id res chain seq x y z
N MET A 1 -10.37 -31.68 -11.91
CA MET A 1 -10.44 -30.26 -12.31
C MET A 1 -10.87 -29.48 -11.07
N MET A 2 -9.92 -28.84 -10.39
CA MET A 2 -10.21 -28.00 -9.23
C MET A 2 -10.23 -26.55 -9.71
N GLU A 3 -11.42 -25.96 -9.80
CA GLU A 3 -11.58 -24.53 -10.00
C GLU A 3 -11.23 -23.83 -8.69
N THR A 4 -10.05 -23.25 -8.63
CA THR A 4 -9.65 -22.38 -7.51
C THR A 4 -10.48 -21.10 -7.61
N PRO A 5 -11.25 -20.72 -6.60
CA PRO A 5 -12.16 -19.58 -6.70
C PRO A 5 -11.35 -18.29 -6.81
N MET A 6 -11.43 -17.68 -7.99
CA MET A 6 -10.84 -16.40 -8.37
C MET A 6 -11.31 -15.23 -7.46
N ARG A 7 -12.32 -15.46 -6.62
CA ARG A 7 -12.93 -14.46 -5.72
C ARG A 7 -12.05 -14.06 -4.54
N THR A 8 -11.10 -14.90 -4.11
CA THR A 8 -10.25 -14.59 -2.95
C THR A 8 -9.14 -13.61 -3.30
N ARG A 9 -8.69 -13.56 -4.56
CA ARG A 9 -7.59 -12.71 -4.99
C ARG A 9 -7.97 -11.22 -5.12
N ILE A 10 -9.24 -10.92 -5.40
CA ILE A 10 -9.71 -9.52 -5.55
C ILE A 10 -9.86 -8.84 -4.18
N ARG A 11 -10.14 -9.59 -3.11
CA ARG A 11 -10.32 -9.04 -1.76
C ARG A 11 -9.02 -8.51 -1.12
N LEU A 12 -7.85 -9.01 -1.55
CA LEU A 12 -6.55 -8.56 -1.04
C LEU A 12 -6.04 -7.26 -1.71
N LEU A 13 -6.58 -6.88 -2.87
CA LEU A 13 -6.19 -5.65 -3.57
C LEU A 13 -6.98 -4.42 -3.13
N ALA A 14 -8.17 -4.61 -2.53
CA ALA A 14 -9.02 -3.50 -2.08
C ALA A 14 -8.36 -2.60 -1.01
N PRO A 15 -7.63 -3.11 0.00
CA PRO A 15 -6.95 -2.24 0.97
C PRO A 15 -5.83 -1.40 0.37
N PHE A 16 -5.13 -1.90 -0.66
CA PHE A 16 -4.06 -1.15 -1.33
C PHE A 16 -4.55 0.14 -2.00
N LEU A 17 -5.70 0.08 -2.67
CA LEU A 17 -6.29 1.25 -3.33
C LEU A 17 -6.85 2.26 -2.33
N ALA A 18 -7.33 1.79 -1.17
CA ALA A 18 -7.84 2.66 -0.12
C ALA A 18 -6.71 3.43 0.60
N ALA A 19 -5.59 2.78 0.90
CA ALA A 19 -4.43 3.43 1.50
C ALA A 19 -3.84 4.49 0.56
N LEU A 20 -3.71 4.20 -0.72
CA LEU A 20 -3.22 5.14 -1.73
C LEU A 20 -4.15 6.36 -1.89
N ALA A 21 -5.48 6.17 -1.83
CA ALA A 21 -6.45 7.26 -1.94
C ALA A 21 -6.41 8.21 -0.73
N ILE A 22 -6.15 7.69 0.48
CA ILE A 22 -6.04 8.51 1.70
C ILE A 22 -4.76 9.32 1.70
N VAL A 23 -3.65 8.73 1.26
CA VAL A 23 -2.37 9.43 1.12
C VAL A 23 -2.48 10.58 0.12
N LEU A 24 -3.15 10.37 -1.02
CA LEU A 24 -3.33 11.42 -2.03
C LEU A 24 -4.38 12.47 -1.64
N GLY A 25 -5.44 12.08 -0.91
CA GLY A 25 -6.50 13.00 -0.48
C GLY A 25 -6.17 13.81 0.77
N GLY A 26 -5.43 13.23 1.72
CA GLY A 26 -5.03 13.91 2.96
C GLY A 26 -3.76 14.74 2.83
N ALA A 27 -2.84 14.35 1.94
CA ALA A 27 -1.58 15.06 1.73
C ALA A 27 -1.75 16.40 0.99
N SER A 28 -2.82 16.59 0.24
CA SER A 28 -3.02 17.82 -0.54
C SER A 28 -3.13 19.10 0.33
N SER A 29 -3.66 18.98 1.53
CA SER A 29 -3.76 20.13 2.45
C SER A 29 -2.49 20.34 3.30
N ALA A 30 -1.68 19.30 3.52
CA ALA A 30 -0.44 19.41 4.27
C ALA A 30 0.75 19.83 3.39
N LEU A 31 0.75 19.46 2.10
CA LEU A 31 1.78 19.85 1.13
C LEU A 31 1.76 21.35 0.80
N ALA A 32 0.59 22.02 0.90
CA ALA A 32 0.48 23.44 0.62
C ALA A 32 1.02 24.34 1.75
N ALA A 33 1.29 23.81 2.95
CA ALA A 33 1.69 24.57 4.12
C ALA A 33 3.14 24.30 4.60
N ALA A 34 3.88 23.35 3.99
CA ALA A 34 5.13 22.88 4.56
C ALA A 34 6.34 23.38 3.76
N THR A 35 7.09 24.27 4.39
CA THR A 35 8.52 24.50 4.10
C THR A 35 9.40 23.31 4.49
N THR A 36 8.84 22.23 5.00
CA THR A 36 9.52 20.98 5.38
C THR A 36 9.28 19.90 4.32
N ASN A 37 10.37 19.38 3.79
CA ASN A 37 10.38 18.33 2.76
C ASN A 37 9.88 16.96 3.26
N SER A 38 9.26 16.87 4.42
CA SER A 38 8.76 15.59 4.96
C SER A 38 7.54 15.77 5.86
N ALA A 39 6.61 14.81 5.80
CA ALA A 39 5.46 14.67 6.67
C ALA A 39 5.37 13.24 7.22
N SER A 40 4.85 13.09 8.43
CA SER A 40 4.53 11.78 8.99
C SER A 40 3.13 11.35 8.58
N LEU A 41 2.95 10.05 8.38
CA LEU A 41 1.67 9.39 8.24
C LEU A 41 1.35 8.70 9.55
N ASP A 42 0.15 8.90 10.07
CA ASP A 42 -0.38 8.18 11.23
C ASP A 42 -1.90 8.20 11.12
N ALA A 43 -2.50 7.05 10.83
CA ALA A 43 -3.93 6.91 10.65
C ALA A 43 -4.41 5.54 11.10
N LYS A 44 -5.58 5.52 11.77
CA LYS A 44 -6.23 4.29 12.21
C LYS A 44 -7.72 4.36 11.87
N TRP A 45 -8.23 3.30 11.27
CA TRP A 45 -9.66 3.19 11.00
C TRP A 45 -10.07 1.74 10.85
N CYS A 46 -11.37 1.49 10.99
CA CYS A 46 -11.95 0.19 10.69
C CYS A 46 -13.13 0.37 9.72
N PHE A 47 -13.35 -0.61 8.87
CA PHE A 47 -14.60 -0.72 8.13
C PHE A 47 -15.17 -2.14 8.27
N GLN A 48 -16.47 -2.28 8.07
CA GLN A 48 -17.15 -3.55 8.16
C GLN A 48 -17.82 -3.89 6.82
N ASP A 49 -17.65 -5.13 6.38
CA ASP A 49 -18.30 -5.71 5.22
C ASP A 49 -19.06 -6.97 5.67
N VAL A 50 -20.39 -6.88 5.70
CA VAL A 50 -21.30 -7.95 6.18
C VAL A 50 -20.94 -8.41 7.59
N SER A 51 -20.20 -9.51 7.75
CA SER A 51 -19.76 -10.07 9.04
C SER A 51 -18.29 -9.89 9.33
N THR A 52 -17.52 -9.32 8.38
CA THR A 52 -16.08 -9.15 8.49
C THR A 52 -15.73 -7.70 8.76
N GLN A 53 -14.94 -7.46 9.80
CA GLN A 53 -14.39 -6.16 10.13
C GLN A 53 -12.90 -6.15 9.82
N TYR A 54 -12.45 -5.12 9.12
CA TYR A 54 -11.05 -4.85 8.81
C TYR A 54 -10.63 -3.58 9.54
N CYS A 55 -9.58 -3.68 10.35
CA CYS A 55 -8.99 -2.55 11.05
C CYS A 55 -7.56 -2.30 10.52
N PHE A 56 -7.28 -1.05 10.19
CA PHE A 56 -6.02 -0.61 9.63
C PHE A 56 -5.30 0.33 10.61
N ASP A 57 -4.01 0.11 10.78
CA ASP A 57 -3.08 0.99 11.48
C ASP A 57 -1.96 1.33 10.50
N VAL A 58 -1.93 2.59 10.04
CA VAL A 58 -0.98 3.08 9.04
C VAL A 58 -0.01 4.03 9.69
N THR A 59 1.28 3.74 9.57
CA THR A 59 2.35 4.64 10.00
C THR A 59 3.37 4.78 8.88
N GLY A 60 4.01 5.96 8.77
CA GLY A 60 5.00 6.15 7.74
C GLY A 60 5.49 7.57 7.59
N THR A 61 6.15 7.83 6.47
CA THR A 61 6.66 9.15 6.10
C THR A 61 6.46 9.43 4.61
N VAL A 62 6.14 10.67 4.29
CA VAL A 62 6.15 11.20 2.94
C VAL A 62 7.27 12.24 2.86
N ARG A 63 8.15 12.11 1.87
CA ARG A 63 9.21 13.08 1.60
C ARG A 63 9.03 13.65 0.20
N TYR A 64 8.95 14.96 0.12
CA TYR A 64 8.92 15.69 -1.13
C TYR A 64 10.29 16.31 -1.39
N LEU A 65 10.81 16.11 -2.58
CA LEU A 65 12.06 16.69 -3.06
C LEU A 65 11.78 17.45 -4.35
N ASP A 66 11.90 18.76 -4.30
CA ASP A 66 11.87 19.61 -5.48
C ASP A 66 13.29 19.69 -6.05
N THR A 67 13.48 19.01 -7.17
CA THR A 67 14.78 19.01 -7.88
C THR A 67 14.55 19.57 -9.26
N LYS A 68 15.26 20.65 -9.60
CA LYS A 68 15.24 21.10 -11.00
C LYS A 68 16.01 20.09 -11.87
N PRO A 69 15.39 19.53 -12.95
CA PRO A 69 14.16 19.99 -13.61
C PRO A 69 12.85 19.31 -13.20
N GLY A 70 12.77 18.54 -12.15
CA GLY A 70 11.55 17.84 -11.78
C GLY A 70 11.34 17.72 -10.28
N SER A 71 10.34 16.93 -9.86
CA SER A 71 10.07 16.68 -8.45
C SER A 71 10.00 15.18 -8.17
N THR A 72 10.31 14.81 -6.93
CA THR A 72 10.24 13.43 -6.47
C THR A 72 9.45 13.36 -5.17
N VAL A 73 8.52 12.43 -5.08
CA VAL A 73 7.82 12.08 -3.84
C VAL A 73 8.22 10.66 -3.45
N ASN A 74 8.74 10.50 -2.26
CA ASN A 74 9.02 9.19 -1.68
C ASN A 74 8.04 8.96 -0.52
N ILE A 75 7.36 7.83 -0.54
CA ILE A 75 6.46 7.38 0.51
C ILE A 75 7.02 6.09 1.08
N HIS A 76 7.15 6.03 2.38
CA HIS A 76 7.46 4.81 3.09
C HIS A 76 6.39 4.62 4.15
N GLU A 77 5.67 3.51 4.07
CA GLU A 77 4.56 3.24 4.97
C GLU A 77 4.57 1.79 5.47
N ILE A 78 4.02 1.62 6.66
CA ILE A 78 3.72 0.32 7.25
C ILE A 78 2.23 0.31 7.51
N VAL A 79 1.53 -0.63 6.89
CA VAL A 79 0.09 -0.86 7.08
C VAL A 79 -0.07 -2.17 7.84
N ARG A 80 -0.65 -2.11 9.03
CA ARG A 80 -1.09 -3.30 9.75
C ARG A 80 -2.58 -3.44 9.58
N THR A 81 -3.00 -4.59 9.11
CA THR A 81 -4.41 -4.94 8.94
C THR A 81 -4.76 -6.05 9.89
N THR A 82 -5.80 -5.86 10.70
CA THR A 82 -6.36 -6.89 11.58
C THR A 82 -7.76 -7.23 11.10
N VAL A 83 -8.06 -8.52 11.02
CA VAL A 83 -9.34 -9.02 10.51
C VAL A 83 -10.11 -9.73 11.61
N TYR A 84 -11.39 -9.38 11.73
CA TYR A 84 -12.32 -10.00 12.64
C TYR A 84 -13.52 -10.54 11.85
N GLU A 85 -13.97 -11.74 12.15
CA GLU A 85 -15.21 -12.34 11.63
C GLU A 85 -16.19 -12.52 12.79
N SER A 86 -17.40 -11.95 12.66
CA SER A 86 -18.40 -11.98 13.73
C SER A 86 -17.86 -11.56 15.10
N GLY A 87 -16.94 -10.57 15.10
CA GLY A 87 -16.31 -10.05 16.31
C GLY A 87 -15.13 -10.88 16.85
N GLN A 88 -14.79 -11.99 16.22
CA GLN A 88 -13.64 -12.82 16.59
C GLN A 88 -12.44 -12.52 15.70
N TYR A 89 -11.25 -12.41 16.28
CA TYR A 89 -10.00 -12.28 15.54
C TYR A 89 -9.75 -13.51 14.67
N VAL A 90 -9.48 -13.30 13.37
CA VAL A 90 -9.20 -14.38 12.42
C VAL A 90 -7.83 -14.26 11.77
N GLY A 91 -7.23 -13.08 11.79
CA GLY A 91 -5.92 -12.93 11.20
C GLY A 91 -5.42 -11.50 11.14
N GLU A 92 -4.17 -11.37 10.71
CA GLU A 92 -3.49 -10.08 10.53
C GLU A 92 -2.58 -10.10 9.32
N SER A 93 -2.31 -8.92 8.78
CA SER A 93 -1.22 -8.71 7.82
C SER A 93 -0.43 -7.46 8.19
N MET A 94 0.81 -7.43 7.74
CA MET A 94 1.67 -6.27 7.79
C MET A 94 2.27 -6.05 6.41
N ASP A 95 1.98 -4.91 5.84
CA ASP A 95 2.52 -4.46 4.57
C ASP A 95 3.55 -3.37 4.83
N VAL A 96 4.73 -3.52 4.28
CA VAL A 96 5.77 -2.47 4.25
C VAL A 96 5.90 -2.04 2.81
N THR A 97 5.53 -0.80 2.54
CA THR A 97 5.51 -0.22 1.19
C THR A 97 6.56 0.88 1.08
N SER A 98 7.26 0.89 -0.03
CA SER A 98 8.16 1.97 -0.41
C SER A 98 7.83 2.39 -1.84
N ASP A 99 7.24 3.57 -1.96
CA ASP A 99 6.85 4.15 -3.24
C ASP A 99 7.72 5.36 -3.57
N ARG A 100 8.08 5.45 -4.82
CA ARG A 100 8.79 6.60 -5.38
C ARG A 100 8.07 7.07 -6.63
N PHE A 101 7.66 8.32 -6.61
CA PHE A 101 7.07 9.02 -7.74
C PHE A 101 8.08 10.05 -8.25
N VAL A 102 8.40 10.00 -9.53
CA VAL A 102 9.29 10.95 -10.19
C VAL A 102 8.50 11.66 -11.27
N PHE A 103 8.42 12.97 -11.17
CA PHE A 103 7.73 13.85 -12.12
C PHE A 103 8.79 14.60 -12.92
N GLY A 104 8.91 14.32 -14.21
CA GLY A 104 9.82 15.01 -15.12
C GLY A 104 9.30 16.40 -15.48
N ALA A 105 10.20 17.31 -15.84
CA ALA A 105 9.83 18.65 -16.31
C ALA A 105 9.08 18.63 -17.66
N ASP A 106 9.19 17.55 -18.41
CA ASP A 106 8.50 17.27 -19.67
C ASP A 106 7.11 16.63 -19.48
N GLY A 107 6.68 16.44 -18.23
CA GLY A 107 5.41 15.81 -17.91
C GLY A 107 5.49 14.28 -17.77
N THR A 108 6.67 13.68 -17.95
CA THR A 108 6.83 12.23 -17.74
C THR A 108 6.63 11.86 -16.28
N VAL A 109 6.05 10.70 -16.02
CA VAL A 109 5.83 10.16 -14.67
C VAL A 109 6.42 8.76 -14.56
N VAL A 110 7.30 8.57 -13.59
CA VAL A 110 7.82 7.24 -13.24
C VAL A 110 7.39 6.91 -11.81
N ILE A 111 6.77 5.75 -11.64
CA ILE A 111 6.34 5.21 -10.36
C ILE A 111 7.13 3.93 -10.09
N GLN A 112 7.76 3.85 -8.95
CA GLN A 112 8.35 2.62 -8.43
C GLN A 112 7.66 2.28 -7.12
N SER A 113 7.16 1.06 -7.00
CA SER A 113 6.54 0.54 -5.79
C SER A 113 7.20 -0.77 -5.41
N VAL A 114 7.61 -0.89 -4.17
CA VAL A 114 8.11 -2.13 -3.58
C VAL A 114 7.29 -2.42 -2.35
N VAL A 115 6.65 -3.57 -2.33
CA VAL A 115 5.77 -4.01 -1.24
C VAL A 115 6.25 -5.33 -0.70
N HIS A 116 6.39 -5.39 0.62
CA HIS A 116 6.61 -6.61 1.37
C HIS A 116 5.41 -6.84 2.29
N THR A 117 4.70 -7.92 2.07
CA THR A 117 3.57 -8.33 2.90
C THR A 117 3.91 -9.56 3.71
N ARG A 118 3.55 -9.56 4.99
CA ARG A 118 3.45 -10.76 5.82
C ARG A 118 2.02 -10.87 6.31
N SER A 119 1.40 -12.01 6.09
CA SER A 119 0.04 -12.28 6.56
C SER A 119 -0.02 -13.58 7.34
N ARG A 120 -0.91 -13.63 8.32
CA ARG A 120 -1.27 -14.83 9.07
C ARG A 120 -2.79 -14.90 9.16
N ILE A 121 -3.34 -16.00 8.67
CA ILE A 121 -4.78 -16.29 8.75
C ILE A 121 -4.91 -17.70 9.29
N GLY A 122 -5.39 -17.84 10.53
CA GLY A 122 -5.36 -19.10 11.24
C GLY A 122 -3.93 -19.62 11.43
N ASP A 123 -3.70 -20.84 10.98
CA ASP A 123 -2.38 -21.50 11.05
C ASP A 123 -1.50 -21.23 9.81
N GLU A 124 -2.06 -20.63 8.77
CA GLU A 124 -1.34 -20.34 7.53
C GLU A 124 -0.63 -18.98 7.61
N ALA A 125 0.66 -18.98 7.32
CA ALA A 125 1.48 -17.78 7.19
C ALA A 125 1.97 -17.63 5.75
N CYS A 126 1.75 -16.43 5.18
CA CYS A 126 2.21 -16.12 3.83
C CYS A 126 3.10 -14.87 3.83
N THR A 127 4.09 -14.88 2.94
CA THR A 127 4.88 -13.70 2.61
C THR A 127 4.74 -13.40 1.13
N TYR A 128 4.61 -12.12 0.80
CA TYR A 128 4.56 -11.63 -0.57
C TYR A 128 5.62 -10.56 -0.74
N HIS A 129 6.26 -10.56 -1.88
CA HIS A 129 7.13 -9.49 -2.33
C HIS A 129 6.70 -9.06 -3.72
N MET A 130 6.38 -7.79 -3.88
CA MET A 130 5.97 -7.21 -5.15
C MET A 130 6.91 -6.05 -5.51
N VAL A 131 7.34 -6.02 -6.75
CA VAL A 131 8.03 -4.89 -7.36
C VAL A 131 7.21 -4.46 -8.58
N LEU A 132 6.82 -3.21 -8.60
CA LEU A 132 6.12 -2.58 -9.71
C LEU A 132 6.89 -1.33 -10.15
N ARG A 133 7.10 -1.19 -11.45
CA ARG A 133 7.58 0.05 -12.05
C ARG A 133 6.68 0.41 -13.22
N LEU A 134 6.15 1.61 -13.18
CA LEU A 134 5.41 2.21 -14.28
C LEU A 134 6.24 3.36 -14.85
N ALA A 135 6.23 3.50 -16.17
CA ALA A 135 6.71 4.67 -16.87
C ALA A 135 5.57 5.14 -17.77
N ASP A 136 5.15 6.39 -17.59
CA ASP A 136 3.99 6.99 -18.29
C ASP A 136 2.73 6.12 -18.21
N TYR A 137 2.50 5.56 -17.00
CA TYR A 137 1.37 4.66 -16.68
C TYR A 137 1.39 3.29 -17.36
N GLU A 138 2.45 2.94 -18.06
CA GLU A 138 2.67 1.61 -18.60
C GLU A 138 3.59 0.77 -17.71
N ALA A 139 3.24 -0.49 -17.48
CA ALA A 139 4.06 -1.39 -16.66
C ALA A 139 5.33 -1.78 -17.39
N VAL A 140 6.47 -1.34 -16.86
CA VAL A 140 7.81 -1.68 -17.38
C VAL A 140 8.41 -2.86 -16.65
N VAL A 141 8.11 -2.97 -15.34
CA VAL A 141 8.51 -4.09 -14.49
C VAL A 141 7.33 -4.47 -13.62
N TYR A 142 7.03 -5.76 -13.58
CA TYR A 142 6.08 -6.33 -12.65
C TYR A 142 6.57 -7.70 -12.18
N GLN A 143 6.84 -7.81 -10.91
CA GLN A 143 7.29 -9.07 -10.30
C GLN A 143 6.53 -9.30 -9.00
N VAL A 144 6.01 -10.50 -8.83
CA VAL A 144 5.40 -10.96 -7.57
C VAL A 144 6.00 -12.30 -7.20
N ILE A 145 6.51 -12.38 -5.99
CA ILE A 145 6.98 -13.63 -5.38
C ILE A 145 6.13 -13.86 -4.14
N SER A 146 5.56 -15.05 -4.01
CA SER A 146 4.78 -15.43 -2.85
C SER A 146 5.25 -16.76 -2.30
N THR A 147 5.27 -16.89 -0.98
CA THR A 147 5.59 -18.14 -0.27
C THR A 147 4.61 -18.26 0.88
N CYS A 148 3.91 -19.39 0.94
CA CYS A 148 3.02 -19.74 2.03
C CYS A 148 3.47 -21.06 2.65
N GLY A 149 3.34 -21.18 3.97
CA GLY A 149 3.61 -22.39 4.72
C GLY A 149 2.92 -22.33 6.09
N GLY A 150 2.49 -23.45 6.57
CA GLY A 150 1.92 -23.66 7.90
C GLY A 150 2.58 -24.84 8.57
#